data_d480241629734feb8a28624841db6c51
#
_entry.id   d480241629734feb8a28624841db6c51
#
_cell.length_a   1.000
_cell.length_b   1.000
_cell.length_c   1.000
_cell.angle_alpha   90.00
_cell.angle_beta   90.00
_cell.angle_gamma   90.00
#
_symmetry.space_group_name_H-M   'P 1'
#
loop_
_entity.id
_entity.type
_entity.pdbx_description
1 polymer ?
#
loop_
_entity_poly.entity_id
_entity_poly.type
_entity_poly.pdbx_seq_one_letter_code
_entity_poly.pdbx_strand_id
1 'polypeptide(L)'
;MTIRFGPAGLGPVKTAEEVLENYKNLGLSACEVAFTYQVYIKPEDAKRIGKKAKELGISLSIHAPYYVNLNSKEKSKREATKKRILDCCKIGELLGAKVVVAHPGYYGDNKEEAYEVIKNGVLEIRDEIKKQGWKINLALETMGKVNVFGSIEEISRLVEETGCSFCIDFAHVLAREKKVDYEKIKKLFPGKEWHAHFSGIIYGDKGERSHRKTTADEWKELLKNLPKDKDITIINESPDMVNDSVEGRKIYLNL
;
A
#
# COMPACT_ATOMS: atom_id res chain seq x y z
N MET A 1 1.23 -4.47 20.16
CA MET A 1 0.53 -4.68 18.88
C MET A 1 -0.56 -3.65 18.70
N THR A 2 -0.58 -2.97 17.59
CA THR A 2 -1.63 -2.01 17.23
C THR A 2 -2.13 -2.34 15.83
N ILE A 3 -3.46 -2.49 15.65
CA ILE A 3 -4.05 -2.57 14.30
C ILE A 3 -4.76 -1.25 14.01
N ARG A 4 -4.39 -0.61 12.90
CA ARG A 4 -5.00 0.61 12.39
C ARG A 4 -5.84 0.28 11.17
N PHE A 5 -7.03 0.83 11.12
CA PHE A 5 -7.95 0.67 10.00
C PHE A 5 -8.18 2.01 9.33
N GLY A 6 -8.24 2.02 8.01
CA GLY A 6 -8.55 3.21 7.24
C GLY A 6 -8.85 2.92 5.78
N PRO A 7 -9.46 3.89 5.07
CA PRO A 7 -9.79 3.78 3.66
C PRO A 7 -8.64 4.24 2.76
N ALA A 8 -8.66 3.78 1.50
CA ALA A 8 -7.82 4.27 0.41
C ALA A 8 -8.40 5.54 -0.24
N GLY A 9 -8.60 6.59 0.56
CA GLY A 9 -9.17 7.83 0.05
C GLY A 9 -9.20 8.96 1.06
N LEU A 10 -8.61 10.10 0.69
CA LEU A 10 -8.63 11.34 1.49
C LEU A 10 -9.74 12.30 1.06
N GLY A 11 -10.33 12.08 -0.12
CA GLY A 11 -11.25 13.03 -0.72
C GLY A 11 -10.57 14.29 -1.28
N PRO A 12 -11.35 15.37 -1.55
CA PRO A 12 -10.80 16.61 -2.09
C PRO A 12 -9.85 17.30 -1.11
N VAL A 13 -8.74 17.85 -1.60
CA VAL A 13 -7.72 18.57 -0.80
C VAL A 13 -8.33 19.68 0.05
N LYS A 14 -9.33 20.38 -0.48
CA LYS A 14 -10.02 21.50 0.20
C LYS A 14 -10.71 21.06 1.50
N THR A 15 -11.26 19.85 1.55
CA THR A 15 -12.03 19.31 2.70
C THR A 15 -11.29 18.19 3.42
N ALA A 16 -10.02 17.98 3.11
CA ALA A 16 -9.24 16.86 3.65
C ALA A 16 -9.19 16.81 5.17
N GLU A 17 -9.13 17.96 5.84
CA GLU A 17 -9.11 18.03 7.31
C GLU A 17 -10.44 17.59 7.92
N GLU A 18 -11.56 18.02 7.34
CA GLU A 18 -12.92 17.59 7.75
C GLU A 18 -13.11 16.08 7.52
N VAL A 19 -12.58 15.55 6.42
CA VAL A 19 -12.60 14.12 6.12
C VAL A 19 -11.80 13.35 7.19
N LEU A 20 -10.63 13.82 7.58
CA LEU A 20 -9.83 13.20 8.64
C LEU A 20 -10.55 13.28 10.01
N GLU A 21 -11.21 14.38 10.33
CA GLU A 21 -12.05 14.49 11.53
C GLU A 21 -13.18 13.47 11.53
N ASN A 22 -13.86 13.32 10.40
CA ASN A 22 -14.89 12.30 10.23
C ASN A 22 -14.33 10.88 10.42
N TYR A 23 -13.17 10.56 9.85
CA TYR A 23 -12.52 9.26 10.05
C TYR A 23 -12.20 9.03 11.52
N LYS A 24 -11.69 10.04 12.23
CA LYS A 24 -11.46 9.96 13.67
C LYS A 24 -12.74 9.70 14.45
N ASN A 25 -13.84 10.39 14.14
CA ASN A 25 -15.14 10.20 14.78
C ASN A 25 -15.72 8.79 14.53
N LEU A 26 -15.45 8.20 13.38
CA LEU A 26 -15.75 6.80 13.05
C LEU A 26 -14.81 5.79 13.74
N GLY A 27 -13.80 6.28 14.46
CA GLY A 27 -12.81 5.47 15.15
C GLY A 27 -11.70 4.93 14.26
N LEU A 28 -11.59 5.40 13.01
CA LEU A 28 -10.51 5.03 12.11
C LEU A 28 -9.21 5.74 12.52
N SER A 29 -8.08 5.10 12.27
CA SER A 29 -6.76 5.58 12.68
C SER A 29 -5.69 5.48 11.58
N ALA A 30 -6.12 5.22 10.36
CA ALA A 30 -5.30 5.27 9.16
C ALA A 30 -6.06 5.90 7.99
N CYS A 31 -5.33 6.39 6.99
CA CYS A 31 -5.87 6.82 5.71
C CYS A 31 -4.75 6.77 4.67
N GLU A 32 -5.07 6.25 3.49
CA GLU A 32 -4.17 6.28 2.36
C GLU A 32 -4.59 7.34 1.34
N VAL A 33 -3.62 8.13 0.88
CA VAL A 33 -3.82 9.13 -0.17
C VAL A 33 -3.53 8.50 -1.52
N ALA A 34 -4.57 8.21 -2.30
CA ALA A 34 -4.43 7.60 -3.62
C ALA A 34 -4.13 8.66 -4.69
N PHE A 35 -2.91 8.66 -5.22
CA PHE A 35 -2.53 9.47 -6.38
C PHE A 35 -2.81 8.70 -7.68
N THR A 36 -4.08 8.48 -7.97
CA THR A 36 -4.56 7.62 -9.06
C THR A 36 -3.85 7.88 -10.40
N TYR A 37 -3.70 9.15 -10.79
CA TYR A 37 -3.07 9.55 -12.05
C TYR A 37 -1.85 10.44 -11.87
N GLN A 38 -1.83 11.31 -10.86
CA GLN A 38 -0.74 12.24 -10.61
C GLN A 38 -0.77 12.76 -9.17
N VAL A 39 0.34 13.28 -8.71
CA VAL A 39 0.40 14.03 -7.46
C VAL A 39 -0.42 15.31 -7.60
N TYR A 40 -1.50 15.44 -6.82
CA TYR A 40 -2.43 16.57 -6.87
C TYR A 40 -2.39 17.45 -5.61
N ILE A 41 -1.69 17.01 -4.56
CA ILE A 41 -1.53 17.76 -3.32
C ILE A 41 -0.31 18.66 -3.43
N LYS A 42 -0.47 19.95 -3.19
CA LYS A 42 0.63 20.92 -3.16
C LYS A 42 1.40 20.84 -1.82
N PRO A 43 2.66 21.27 -1.78
CA PRO A 43 3.48 21.21 -0.56
C PRO A 43 2.87 21.90 0.66
N GLU A 44 2.23 23.06 0.49
CA GLU A 44 1.54 23.79 1.56
C GLU A 44 0.34 23.01 2.11
N ASP A 45 -0.47 22.41 1.24
CA ASP A 45 -1.60 21.56 1.62
C ASP A 45 -1.12 20.29 2.31
N ALA A 46 -0.03 19.67 1.82
CA ALA A 46 0.53 18.48 2.43
C ALA A 46 0.94 18.72 3.89
N LYS A 47 1.61 19.86 4.17
CA LYS A 47 1.98 20.22 5.54
C LYS A 47 0.75 20.44 6.43
N ARG A 48 -0.27 21.13 5.93
CA ARG A 48 -1.52 21.41 6.63
C ARG A 48 -2.26 20.11 6.98
N ILE A 49 -2.46 19.24 5.98
CA ILE A 49 -3.12 17.95 6.13
C ILE A 49 -2.33 17.04 7.07
N GLY A 50 -1.01 16.97 6.91
CA GLY A 50 -0.13 16.17 7.77
C GLY A 50 -0.17 16.60 9.23
N LYS A 51 -0.18 17.92 9.50
CA LYS A 51 -0.37 18.47 10.85
C LYS A 51 -1.69 18.00 11.45
N LYS A 52 -2.79 18.12 10.69
CA LYS A 52 -4.13 17.69 11.14
C LYS A 52 -4.19 16.19 11.41
N ALA A 53 -3.65 15.37 10.52
CA ALA A 53 -3.60 13.93 10.71
C ALA A 53 -2.85 13.54 12.00
N LYS A 54 -1.70 14.19 12.25
CA LYS A 54 -0.91 14.00 13.48
C LYS A 54 -1.70 14.38 14.73
N GLU A 55 -2.40 15.51 14.74
CA GLU A 55 -3.26 15.96 15.84
C GLU A 55 -4.36 14.95 16.16
N LEU A 56 -4.96 14.37 15.12
CA LEU A 56 -6.01 13.36 15.24
C LEU A 56 -5.50 11.94 15.54
N GLY A 57 -4.18 11.72 15.46
CA GLY A 57 -3.58 10.39 15.62
C GLY A 57 -3.89 9.45 14.46
N ILE A 58 -4.07 9.98 13.24
CA ILE A 58 -4.30 9.21 12.00
C ILE A 58 -2.96 9.01 11.29
N SER A 59 -2.60 7.75 11.05
CA SER A 59 -1.43 7.36 10.26
C SER A 59 -1.74 7.53 8.77
N LEU A 60 -0.91 8.30 8.07
CA LEU A 60 -1.04 8.47 6.62
C LEU A 60 -0.09 7.55 5.86
N SER A 61 -0.54 7.08 4.71
CA SER A 61 0.24 6.47 3.63
C SER A 61 -0.13 7.11 2.30
N ILE A 62 0.65 6.80 1.27
CA ILE A 62 0.37 7.23 -0.11
C ILE A 62 0.36 6.01 -1.00
N HIS A 63 -0.59 5.95 -1.94
CA HIS A 63 -0.52 5.07 -3.10
C HIS A 63 -0.05 5.88 -4.33
N ALA A 64 1.04 5.44 -4.95
CA ALA A 64 1.56 6.04 -6.18
C ALA A 64 0.61 5.77 -7.37
N PRO A 65 0.72 6.53 -8.48
CA PRO A 65 -0.12 6.29 -9.66
C PRO A 65 -0.07 4.86 -10.16
N TYR A 66 -1.21 4.29 -10.51
CA TYR A 66 -1.36 2.86 -10.90
C TYR A 66 -0.55 2.45 -12.14
N TYR A 67 -0.20 3.39 -13.02
CA TYR A 67 0.53 3.11 -14.25
C TYR A 67 2.05 3.15 -14.11
N VAL A 68 2.58 3.28 -12.90
CA VAL A 68 4.02 3.14 -12.69
C VAL A 68 4.49 1.73 -13.06
N ASN A 69 5.64 1.65 -13.72
CA ASN A 69 6.21 0.39 -14.18
C ASN A 69 7.73 0.50 -14.20
N LEU A 70 8.39 -0.08 -13.20
CA LEU A 70 9.84 -0.08 -13.07
C LEU A 70 10.53 -0.95 -14.13
N ASN A 71 9.79 -1.88 -14.77
CA ASN A 71 10.30 -2.75 -15.84
C ASN A 71 9.81 -2.35 -17.24
N SER A 72 9.53 -1.07 -17.50
CA SER A 72 9.23 -0.65 -18.88
C SER A 72 10.42 -0.90 -19.80
N LYS A 73 10.19 -1.40 -21.03
CA LYS A 73 11.22 -1.60 -22.05
C LYS A 73 11.93 -0.28 -22.40
N GLU A 74 11.23 0.83 -22.36
CA GLU A 74 11.77 2.15 -22.67
C GLU A 74 12.43 2.78 -21.44
N LYS A 75 13.72 3.09 -21.53
CA LYS A 75 14.49 3.75 -20.45
C LYS A 75 13.81 5.04 -20.00
N SER A 76 13.32 5.87 -20.94
CA SER A 76 12.63 7.13 -20.61
C SER A 76 11.38 6.93 -19.73
N LYS A 77 10.63 5.85 -19.95
CA LYS A 77 9.46 5.49 -19.14
C LYS A 77 9.86 4.98 -17.75
N ARG A 78 10.99 4.25 -17.63
CA ARG A 78 11.53 3.86 -16.32
C ARG A 78 11.95 5.09 -15.51
N GLU A 79 12.67 6.03 -16.13
CA GLU A 79 13.05 7.29 -15.46
C GLU A 79 11.83 8.12 -15.04
N ALA A 80 10.82 8.23 -15.91
CA ALA A 80 9.56 8.90 -15.58
C ALA A 80 8.82 8.20 -14.43
N THR A 81 8.85 6.87 -14.37
CA THR A 81 8.29 6.08 -13.26
C THR A 81 8.99 6.38 -11.95
N LYS A 82 10.33 6.33 -11.92
CA LYS A 82 11.12 6.66 -10.72
C LYS A 82 10.84 8.08 -10.24
N LYS A 83 10.81 9.05 -11.18
CA LYS A 83 10.48 10.43 -10.85
C LYS A 83 9.09 10.55 -10.21
N ARG A 84 8.06 9.88 -10.74
CA ARG A 84 6.70 9.92 -10.18
C ARG A 84 6.65 9.36 -8.76
N ILE A 85 7.35 8.24 -8.51
CA ILE A 85 7.44 7.66 -7.16
C ILE A 85 8.16 8.63 -6.22
N LEU A 86 9.24 9.27 -6.65
CA LEU A 86 9.96 10.26 -5.85
C LEU A 86 9.12 11.53 -5.60
N ASP A 87 8.32 11.97 -6.57
CA ASP A 87 7.38 13.07 -6.37
C ASP A 87 6.33 12.70 -5.29
N CYS A 88 5.87 11.44 -5.26
CA CYS A 88 5.01 10.92 -4.19
C CYS A 88 5.75 10.90 -2.84
N CYS A 89 7.00 10.47 -2.81
CA CYS A 89 7.81 10.45 -1.59
C CYS A 89 8.01 11.87 -1.02
N LYS A 90 8.26 12.85 -1.88
CA LYS A 90 8.40 14.25 -1.47
C LYS A 90 7.14 14.80 -0.79
N ILE A 91 5.98 14.52 -1.37
CA ILE A 91 4.69 14.94 -0.76
C ILE A 91 4.39 14.10 0.48
N GLY A 92 4.72 12.81 0.47
CA GLY A 92 4.58 11.93 1.62
C GLY A 92 5.39 12.37 2.83
N GLU A 93 6.63 12.82 2.63
CA GLU A 93 7.46 13.38 3.70
C GLU A 93 6.78 14.61 4.31
N LEU A 94 6.22 15.51 3.51
CA LEU A 94 5.51 16.70 3.98
C LEU A 94 4.19 16.37 4.69
N LEU A 95 3.51 15.31 4.27
CA LEU A 95 2.32 14.77 4.94
C LEU A 95 2.65 14.05 6.26
N GLY A 96 3.92 13.70 6.49
CA GLY A 96 4.31 12.79 7.57
C GLY A 96 3.79 11.36 7.35
N ALA A 97 3.59 10.97 6.09
CA ALA A 97 3.21 9.61 5.72
C ALA A 97 4.35 8.62 5.99
N LYS A 98 4.01 7.38 6.35
CA LYS A 98 5.01 6.35 6.67
C LYS A 98 5.58 5.67 5.45
N VAL A 99 4.73 5.39 4.47
CA VAL A 99 5.09 4.67 3.24
C VAL A 99 4.47 5.30 2.01
N VAL A 100 5.15 5.13 0.86
CA VAL A 100 4.57 5.24 -0.47
C VAL A 100 4.45 3.83 -1.02
N VAL A 101 3.22 3.37 -1.22
CA VAL A 101 2.91 2.11 -1.88
C VAL A 101 3.02 2.30 -3.39
N ALA A 102 3.64 1.36 -4.08
CA ALA A 102 3.78 1.39 -5.54
C ALA A 102 3.70 -0.03 -6.12
N HIS A 103 3.02 -0.13 -7.26
CA HIS A 103 3.08 -1.33 -8.08
C HIS A 103 4.49 -1.49 -8.67
N PRO A 104 5.11 -2.68 -8.61
CA PRO A 104 6.48 -2.85 -9.13
C PRO A 104 6.56 -2.81 -10.67
N GLY A 105 5.54 -3.33 -11.36
CA GLY A 105 5.47 -3.34 -12.82
C GLY A 105 5.14 -4.72 -13.40
N TYR A 106 5.53 -4.94 -14.65
CA TYR A 106 5.19 -6.14 -15.41
C TYR A 106 6.44 -6.99 -15.65
N TYR A 107 6.27 -8.31 -15.84
CA TYR A 107 7.40 -9.20 -16.15
C TYR A 107 8.05 -8.92 -17.51
N GLY A 108 7.27 -8.49 -18.51
CA GLY A 108 7.77 -8.52 -19.89
C GLY A 108 7.99 -9.96 -20.37
N ASP A 109 9.12 -10.20 -21.05
CA ASP A 109 9.40 -11.49 -21.68
C ASP A 109 10.19 -12.46 -20.78
N ASN A 110 10.89 -11.94 -19.76
CA ASN A 110 11.74 -12.71 -18.86
C ASN A 110 11.56 -12.24 -17.40
N LYS A 111 11.20 -13.17 -16.53
CA LYS A 111 10.91 -12.88 -15.12
C LYS A 111 12.16 -12.51 -14.31
N GLU A 112 13.28 -13.18 -14.53
CA GLU A 112 14.51 -12.89 -13.78
C GLU A 112 15.13 -11.57 -14.23
N GLU A 113 15.10 -11.27 -15.52
CA GLU A 113 15.51 -9.96 -16.03
C GLU A 113 14.63 -8.85 -15.46
N ALA A 114 13.30 -9.06 -15.43
CA ALA A 114 12.35 -8.13 -14.80
C ALA A 114 12.67 -7.89 -13.32
N TYR A 115 13.01 -8.97 -12.59
CA TYR A 115 13.42 -8.88 -11.21
C TYR A 115 14.63 -7.95 -11.03
N GLU A 116 15.70 -8.18 -11.79
CA GLU A 116 16.92 -7.37 -11.68
C GLU A 116 16.67 -5.89 -12.06
N VAL A 117 15.89 -5.63 -13.11
CA VAL A 117 15.55 -4.26 -13.52
C VAL A 117 14.73 -3.54 -12.44
N ILE A 118 13.71 -4.21 -11.88
CA ILE A 118 12.89 -3.66 -10.81
C ILE A 118 13.71 -3.41 -9.55
N LYS A 119 14.55 -4.38 -9.14
CA LYS A 119 15.45 -4.27 -8.00
C LYS A 119 16.35 -3.04 -8.12
N ASN A 120 17.01 -2.88 -9.26
CA ASN A 120 17.87 -1.72 -9.51
C ASN A 120 17.09 -0.40 -9.43
N GLY A 121 15.87 -0.35 -10.00
CA GLY A 121 14.99 0.82 -9.89
C GLY A 121 14.60 1.15 -8.45
N VAL A 122 14.34 0.12 -7.64
CA VAL A 122 14.05 0.28 -6.20
C VAL A 122 15.25 0.82 -5.44
N LEU A 123 16.45 0.29 -5.70
CA LEU A 123 17.70 0.77 -5.08
C LEU A 123 17.95 2.25 -5.42
N GLU A 124 17.81 2.64 -6.69
CA GLU A 124 17.98 4.04 -7.11
C GLU A 124 16.98 4.99 -6.42
N ILE A 125 15.71 4.59 -6.29
CA ILE A 125 14.70 5.39 -5.58
C ILE A 125 15.06 5.51 -4.10
N ARG A 126 15.48 4.42 -3.45
CA ARG A 126 15.86 4.43 -2.03
C ARG A 126 17.10 5.27 -1.76
N ASP A 127 18.08 5.19 -2.65
CA ASP A 127 19.28 6.04 -2.55
C ASP A 127 18.92 7.52 -2.66
N GLU A 128 18.00 7.89 -3.55
CA GLU A 128 17.54 9.27 -3.65
C GLU A 128 16.74 9.69 -2.40
N ILE A 129 15.85 8.85 -1.86
CA ILE A 129 15.14 9.09 -0.59
C ILE A 129 16.15 9.38 0.53
N LYS A 130 17.19 8.54 0.65
CA LYS A 130 18.26 8.69 1.64
C LYS A 130 19.05 9.98 1.43
N LYS A 131 19.42 10.28 0.20
CA LYS A 131 20.15 11.50 -0.17
C LYS A 131 19.37 12.78 0.17
N GLN A 132 18.05 12.76 0.01
CA GLN A 132 17.16 13.86 0.38
C GLN A 132 16.92 13.94 1.90
N GLY A 133 17.36 12.98 2.69
CA GLY A 133 17.12 12.90 4.13
C GLY A 133 15.66 12.64 4.51
N TRP A 134 14.85 12.11 3.58
CA TRP A 134 13.46 11.78 3.84
C TRP A 134 13.33 10.51 4.68
N LYS A 135 12.31 10.49 5.56
CA LYS A 135 12.01 9.36 6.45
C LYS A 135 10.99 8.40 5.87
N ILE A 136 10.33 8.78 4.80
CA ILE A 136 9.33 7.95 4.14
C ILE A 136 9.98 6.70 3.51
N ASN A 137 9.26 5.58 3.54
CA ASN A 137 9.72 4.34 2.93
C ASN A 137 8.96 4.04 1.62
N LEU A 138 9.67 3.49 0.63
CA LEU A 138 9.03 2.87 -0.52
C LEU A 138 8.53 1.48 -0.14
N ALA A 139 7.26 1.21 -0.32
CA ALA A 139 6.62 -0.09 -0.11
C ALA A 139 6.17 -0.67 -1.45
N LEU A 140 6.66 -1.84 -1.83
CA LEU A 140 6.19 -2.52 -3.03
C LEU A 140 5.00 -3.41 -2.68
N GLU A 141 3.99 -3.39 -3.54
CA GLU A 141 2.73 -4.09 -3.33
C GLU A 141 2.74 -5.49 -3.96
N THR A 142 2.13 -6.45 -3.25
CA THR A 142 1.82 -7.77 -3.81
C THR A 142 0.67 -7.67 -4.81
N MET A 143 0.84 -8.24 -6.01
CA MET A 143 -0.06 -8.04 -7.15
C MET A 143 -0.98 -9.22 -7.41
N GLY A 144 -2.24 -8.93 -7.73
CA GLY A 144 -3.30 -9.93 -7.92
C GLY A 144 -3.31 -10.66 -9.26
N LYS A 145 -2.70 -10.09 -10.31
CA LYS A 145 -2.65 -10.70 -11.65
C LYS A 145 -1.41 -11.58 -11.81
N VAL A 146 -1.58 -12.79 -12.34
CA VAL A 146 -0.48 -13.76 -12.49
C VAL A 146 0.60 -13.36 -13.51
N ASN A 147 0.28 -12.45 -14.43
CA ASN A 147 1.21 -11.94 -15.44
C ASN A 147 1.87 -10.59 -15.06
N VAL A 148 1.66 -10.13 -13.82
CA VAL A 148 2.27 -8.92 -13.27
C VAL A 148 3.28 -9.32 -12.22
N PHE A 149 4.42 -8.62 -12.16
CA PHE A 149 5.42 -8.83 -11.12
C PHE A 149 4.85 -8.46 -9.76
N GLY A 150 5.13 -9.25 -8.74
CA GLY A 150 4.71 -8.97 -7.37
C GLY A 150 4.02 -10.15 -6.67
N SER A 151 4.52 -11.40 -6.85
CA SER A 151 4.18 -12.50 -5.94
C SER A 151 4.71 -12.22 -4.53
N ILE A 152 4.20 -12.93 -3.53
CA ILE A 152 4.68 -12.76 -2.15
C ILE A 152 6.18 -13.07 -2.02
N GLU A 153 6.70 -14.04 -2.79
CA GLU A 153 8.11 -14.41 -2.81
C GLU A 153 8.96 -13.32 -3.46
N GLU A 154 8.51 -12.76 -4.59
CA GLU A 154 9.24 -11.70 -5.29
C GLU A 154 9.33 -10.43 -4.45
N ILE A 155 8.23 -10.03 -3.79
CA ILE A 155 8.23 -8.86 -2.91
C ILE A 155 9.11 -9.12 -1.68
N SER A 156 9.02 -10.30 -1.05
CA SER A 156 9.87 -10.66 0.08
C SER A 156 11.35 -10.63 -0.28
N ARG A 157 11.73 -11.20 -1.44
CA ARG A 157 13.11 -11.16 -1.94
C ARG A 157 13.60 -9.73 -2.20
N LEU A 158 12.76 -8.86 -2.77
CA LEU A 158 13.09 -7.44 -2.95
C LEU A 158 13.30 -6.73 -1.60
N VAL A 159 12.45 -6.98 -0.62
CA VAL A 159 12.60 -6.43 0.73
C VAL A 159 13.93 -6.84 1.35
N GLU A 160 14.29 -8.12 1.26
CA GLU A 160 15.55 -8.65 1.78
C GLU A 160 16.77 -8.04 1.07
N GLU A 161 16.76 -8.00 -0.26
CA GLU A 161 17.92 -7.56 -1.06
C GLU A 161 18.07 -6.04 -1.13
N THR A 162 16.97 -5.28 -1.03
CA THR A 162 17.02 -3.82 -1.15
C THR A 162 16.75 -3.07 0.15
N GLY A 163 16.15 -3.73 1.15
CA GLY A 163 15.67 -3.11 2.39
C GLY A 163 14.52 -2.12 2.17
N CYS A 164 13.79 -2.18 1.05
CA CYS A 164 12.53 -1.44 0.88
C CYS A 164 11.46 -1.99 1.82
N SER A 165 10.37 -1.25 2.00
CA SER A 165 9.18 -1.75 2.70
C SER A 165 8.28 -2.55 1.75
N PHE A 166 7.17 -3.03 2.26
CA PHE A 166 6.20 -3.82 1.51
C PHE A 166 4.77 -3.41 1.84
N CYS A 167 3.88 -3.68 0.91
CA CYS A 167 2.45 -3.68 1.12
C CYS A 167 1.90 -5.07 0.76
N ILE A 168 1.32 -5.76 1.73
CA ILE A 168 0.65 -7.04 1.47
C ILE A 168 -0.82 -6.74 1.16
N ASP A 169 -1.22 -6.82 -0.10
CA ASP A 169 -2.64 -6.85 -0.45
C ASP A 169 -3.14 -8.30 -0.37
N PHE A 170 -3.90 -8.58 0.68
CA PHE A 170 -4.45 -9.93 0.92
C PHE A 170 -5.51 -10.32 -0.11
N ALA A 171 -6.23 -9.36 -0.69
CA ALA A 171 -7.16 -9.61 -1.78
C ALA A 171 -6.40 -10.02 -3.05
N HIS A 172 -5.31 -9.33 -3.37
CA HIS A 172 -4.43 -9.69 -4.47
C HIS A 172 -3.79 -11.07 -4.28
N VAL A 173 -3.29 -11.36 -3.08
CA VAL A 173 -2.75 -12.70 -2.78
C VAL A 173 -3.80 -13.78 -3.00
N LEU A 174 -5.03 -13.59 -2.49
CA LEU A 174 -6.13 -14.52 -2.72
C LEU A 174 -6.43 -14.68 -4.23
N ALA A 175 -6.48 -13.57 -4.96
CA ALA A 175 -6.80 -13.61 -6.39
C ALA A 175 -5.71 -14.33 -7.21
N ARG A 176 -4.44 -14.17 -6.86
CA ARG A 176 -3.29 -14.77 -7.53
C ARG A 176 -3.11 -16.24 -7.17
N GLU A 177 -3.03 -16.54 -5.87
CA GLU A 177 -2.69 -17.85 -5.34
C GLU A 177 -3.90 -18.77 -5.13
N LYS A 178 -5.14 -18.24 -5.28
CA LYS A 178 -6.43 -18.89 -5.00
C LYS A 178 -6.65 -19.26 -3.54
N LYS A 179 -5.71 -18.94 -2.69
CA LYS A 179 -5.75 -19.09 -1.23
C LYS A 179 -4.78 -18.09 -0.59
N VAL A 180 -4.97 -17.80 0.69
CA VAL A 180 -4.01 -17.06 1.49
C VAL A 180 -3.32 -18.01 2.46
N ASP A 181 -2.02 -18.20 2.29
CA ASP A 181 -1.18 -18.96 3.23
C ASP A 181 -0.56 -18.00 4.24
N TYR A 182 -1.30 -17.72 5.31
CA TYR A 182 -0.91 -16.77 6.35
C TYR A 182 0.41 -17.14 7.04
N GLU A 183 0.67 -18.44 7.26
CA GLU A 183 1.91 -18.88 7.91
C GLU A 183 3.14 -18.66 7.01
N LYS A 184 3.00 -18.88 5.72
CA LYS A 184 4.03 -18.56 4.73
C LYS A 184 4.30 -17.05 4.70
N ILE A 185 3.25 -16.22 4.65
CA ILE A 185 3.37 -14.75 4.65
C ILE A 185 4.09 -14.27 5.91
N LYS A 186 3.75 -14.77 7.10
CA LYS A 186 4.42 -14.43 8.35
C LYS A 186 5.92 -14.74 8.33
N LYS A 187 6.31 -15.85 7.72
CA LYS A 187 7.73 -16.24 7.56
C LYS A 187 8.48 -15.34 6.58
N LEU A 188 7.84 -15.01 5.46
CA LEU A 188 8.44 -14.17 4.42
C LEU A 188 8.57 -12.70 4.84
N PHE A 189 7.69 -12.20 5.71
CA PHE A 189 7.68 -10.81 6.17
C PHE A 189 7.85 -10.72 7.69
N PRO A 190 9.07 -11.00 8.23
CA PRO A 190 9.31 -11.04 9.67
C PRO A 190 9.28 -9.67 10.35
N GLY A 191 9.33 -8.56 9.62
CA GLY A 191 9.33 -7.19 10.13
C GLY A 191 8.19 -6.91 11.11
N LYS A 192 8.40 -5.99 12.07
CA LYS A 192 7.40 -5.66 13.10
C LYS A 192 6.29 -4.75 12.62
N GLU A 193 6.51 -3.97 11.58
CA GLU A 193 5.51 -3.08 11.01
C GLU A 193 5.04 -3.63 9.67
N TRP A 194 3.72 -3.80 9.53
CA TRP A 194 3.08 -4.25 8.30
C TRP A 194 2.18 -3.15 7.74
N HIS A 195 2.34 -2.88 6.47
CA HIS A 195 1.36 -2.14 5.69
C HIS A 195 0.60 -3.15 4.83
N ALA A 196 -0.72 -3.14 4.91
CA ALA A 196 -1.57 -4.11 4.24
C ALA A 196 -2.75 -3.42 3.56
N HIS A 197 -3.11 -3.91 2.38
CA HIS A 197 -4.37 -3.63 1.72
C HIS A 197 -5.32 -4.83 1.89
N PHE A 198 -6.61 -4.53 1.93
CA PHE A 198 -7.63 -5.55 2.01
C PHE A 198 -8.97 -5.06 1.47
N SER A 199 -9.64 -5.93 0.72
CA SER A 199 -11.01 -5.76 0.26
C SER A 199 -11.60 -7.12 -0.11
N GLY A 200 -12.89 -7.20 -0.36
CA GLY A 200 -13.44 -8.30 -1.13
C GLY A 200 -12.93 -8.24 -2.58
N ILE A 201 -12.73 -9.39 -3.21
CA ILE A 201 -12.15 -9.48 -4.55
C ILE A 201 -12.96 -10.40 -5.47
N ILE A 202 -13.10 -10.01 -6.74
CA ILE A 202 -13.58 -10.84 -7.82
C ILE A 202 -12.37 -11.24 -8.65
N TYR A 203 -12.17 -12.53 -8.88
CA TYR A 203 -11.01 -13.04 -9.59
C TYR A 203 -11.36 -14.26 -10.48
N GLY A 204 -10.44 -14.66 -11.33
CA GLY A 204 -10.52 -15.81 -12.21
C GLY A 204 -9.14 -16.42 -12.43
N ASP A 205 -8.98 -17.26 -13.46
CA ASP A 205 -7.73 -17.98 -13.73
C ASP A 205 -6.51 -17.07 -13.91
N LYS A 206 -6.72 -15.88 -14.48
CA LYS A 206 -5.66 -14.86 -14.67
C LYS A 206 -5.43 -13.98 -13.44
N GLY A 207 -6.07 -14.30 -12.31
CA GLY A 207 -5.99 -13.51 -11.08
C GLY A 207 -7.13 -12.49 -10.96
N GLU A 208 -6.82 -11.37 -10.35
CA GLU A 208 -7.71 -10.26 -10.05
C GLU A 208 -8.48 -9.73 -11.27
N ARG A 209 -9.77 -9.41 -11.02
CA ARG A 209 -10.65 -8.69 -11.96
C ARG A 209 -11.08 -7.33 -11.41
N SER A 210 -11.62 -7.30 -10.18
CA SER A 210 -12.06 -6.06 -9.53
C SER A 210 -12.26 -6.25 -8.03
N HIS A 211 -12.08 -5.19 -7.28
CA HIS A 211 -12.45 -5.12 -5.87
C HIS A 211 -13.96 -5.08 -5.71
N ARG A 212 -14.46 -5.61 -4.61
CA ARG A 212 -15.86 -5.53 -4.17
C ARG A 212 -15.93 -5.27 -2.67
N LYS A 213 -17.13 -5.02 -2.18
CA LYS A 213 -17.36 -4.90 -0.74
C LYS A 213 -16.88 -6.15 0.00
N THR A 214 -16.25 -5.94 1.14
CA THR A 214 -15.75 -7.00 2.02
C THR A 214 -16.89 -7.57 2.85
N THR A 215 -16.97 -8.88 2.95
CA THR A 215 -17.94 -9.55 3.82
C THR A 215 -17.41 -9.63 5.27
N ALA A 216 -18.33 -9.78 6.22
CA ALA A 216 -17.96 -9.97 7.63
C ALA A 216 -17.11 -11.23 7.85
N ASP A 217 -17.34 -12.29 7.09
CA ASP A 217 -16.58 -13.54 7.21
C ASP A 217 -15.15 -13.39 6.63
N GLU A 218 -14.96 -12.63 5.54
CA GLU A 218 -13.63 -12.29 5.01
C GLU A 218 -12.84 -11.46 6.02
N TRP A 219 -13.48 -10.48 6.66
CA TRP A 219 -12.86 -9.71 7.75
C TRP A 219 -12.45 -10.62 8.92
N LYS A 220 -13.33 -11.51 9.38
CA LYS A 220 -13.03 -12.46 10.47
C LYS A 220 -11.88 -13.39 10.11
N GLU A 221 -11.87 -13.90 8.88
CA GLU A 221 -10.80 -14.76 8.38
C GLU A 221 -9.46 -14.03 8.42
N LEU A 222 -9.36 -12.84 7.83
CA LEU A 222 -8.14 -12.04 7.89
C LEU A 222 -7.70 -11.81 9.33
N LEU A 223 -8.57 -11.21 10.16
CA LEU A 223 -8.21 -10.73 11.50
C LEU A 223 -7.80 -11.85 12.46
N LYS A 224 -8.38 -13.05 12.34
CA LYS A 224 -7.97 -14.23 13.11
C LYS A 224 -6.58 -14.73 12.76
N ASN A 225 -6.16 -14.53 11.50
CA ASN A 225 -4.90 -15.07 10.98
C ASN A 225 -3.76 -14.06 10.98
N LEU A 226 -4.01 -12.77 11.24
CA LEU A 226 -2.95 -11.76 11.36
C LEU A 226 -1.99 -12.07 12.52
N PRO A 227 -0.69 -11.75 12.39
CA PRO A 227 0.28 -11.91 13.47
C PRO A 227 -0.05 -11.00 14.66
N LYS A 228 0.02 -11.56 15.87
CA LYS A 228 -0.37 -10.87 17.11
C LYS A 228 0.76 -10.04 17.74
N ASP A 229 1.96 -10.10 17.18
CA ASP A 229 3.17 -9.44 17.69
C ASP A 229 3.63 -8.25 16.84
N LYS A 230 2.82 -7.84 15.85
CA LYS A 230 3.16 -6.80 14.90
C LYS A 230 2.23 -5.59 14.97
N ASP A 231 2.73 -4.44 14.57
CA ASP A 231 1.92 -3.24 14.32
C ASP A 231 1.48 -3.23 12.85
N ILE A 232 0.17 -3.23 12.62
CA ILE A 232 -0.40 -3.44 11.29
C ILE A 232 -1.27 -2.24 10.94
N THR A 233 -1.07 -1.69 9.75
CA THR A 233 -2.00 -0.73 9.14
C THR A 233 -2.74 -1.44 8.02
N ILE A 234 -4.07 -1.48 8.09
CA ILE A 234 -4.93 -2.09 7.07
C ILE A 234 -5.68 -0.97 6.37
N ILE A 235 -5.45 -0.84 5.07
CA ILE A 235 -6.15 0.07 4.18
C ILE A 235 -7.17 -0.73 3.38
N ASN A 236 -8.42 -0.28 3.43
CA ASN A 236 -9.48 -0.89 2.65
C ASN A 236 -9.63 -0.21 1.28
N GLU A 237 -9.68 -1.01 0.22
CA GLU A 237 -9.79 -0.57 -1.17
C GLU A 237 -11.10 -0.98 -1.85
N SER A 238 -12.11 -1.37 -1.06
CA SER A 238 -13.42 -1.68 -1.62
C SER A 238 -14.11 -0.43 -2.18
N PRO A 239 -15.12 -0.59 -3.04
CA PRO A 239 -15.95 0.55 -3.47
C PRO A 239 -16.65 1.30 -2.32
N ASP A 240 -16.79 0.67 -1.14
CA ASP A 240 -17.39 1.26 0.07
C ASP A 240 -16.34 1.35 1.22
N MET A 241 -15.13 1.77 0.88
CA MET A 241 -13.91 1.68 1.68
C MET A 241 -14.04 2.23 3.12
N VAL A 242 -14.82 3.29 3.31
CA VAL A 242 -15.01 3.90 4.65
C VAL A 242 -15.84 2.99 5.53
N ASN A 243 -17.02 2.58 5.05
CA ASN A 243 -17.91 1.69 5.82
C ASN A 243 -17.29 0.32 6.04
N ASP A 244 -16.59 -0.22 5.05
CA ASP A 244 -15.86 -1.48 5.18
C ASP A 244 -14.73 -1.39 6.21
N SER A 245 -13.99 -0.27 6.27
CA SER A 245 -12.97 -0.05 7.30
C SER A 245 -13.58 0.02 8.71
N VAL A 246 -14.74 0.68 8.85
CA VAL A 246 -15.47 0.73 10.12
C VAL A 246 -15.96 -0.66 10.53
N GLU A 247 -16.47 -1.44 9.58
CA GLU A 247 -16.95 -2.81 9.85
C GLU A 247 -15.78 -3.72 10.26
N GLY A 248 -14.66 -3.68 9.54
CA GLY A 248 -13.45 -4.43 9.91
C GLY A 248 -12.96 -4.09 11.32
N ARG A 249 -12.94 -2.80 11.68
CA ARG A 249 -12.61 -2.37 13.04
C ARG A 249 -13.60 -2.88 14.08
N LYS A 250 -14.92 -2.82 13.81
CA LYS A 250 -15.94 -3.35 14.73
C LYS A 250 -15.77 -4.84 14.97
N ILE A 251 -15.53 -5.61 13.91
CA ILE A 251 -15.27 -7.05 14.02
C ILE A 251 -14.03 -7.30 14.86
N TYR A 252 -12.93 -6.56 14.62
CA TYR A 252 -11.70 -6.69 15.40
C TYR A 252 -11.89 -6.47 16.89
N LEU A 253 -12.70 -5.50 17.29
CA LEU A 253 -12.97 -5.20 18.69
C LEU A 253 -13.84 -6.25 19.40
N ASN A 254 -14.47 -7.15 18.65
CA ASN A 254 -15.33 -8.22 19.16
C ASN A 254 -14.71 -9.62 19.00
N LEU A 255 -13.44 -9.73 18.56
CA LEU A 255 -12.67 -10.97 18.48
C LEU A 255 -11.83 -11.18 19.74
#